data_8da2caff433cf76842a2731e89dd81d2
#
_entry.id   8da2caff433cf76842a2731e89dd81d2
#
_cell.length_a   1.000
_cell.length_b   1.000
_cell.length_c   1.000
_cell.angle_alpha   90.00
_cell.angle_beta   90.00
_cell.angle_gamma   90.00
#
_symmetry.space_group_name_H-M   'P 1'
#
loop_
_entity.id
_entity.type
_entity.pdbx_description
1 polymer ?
#
loop_
_entity_poly.entity_id
_entity_poly.type
_entity_poly.pdbx_seq_one_letter_code
_entity_poly.pdbx_strand_id
1 'polypeptide(L)'
;MMKAKIVKDMTIAGISIVVMVILMVLLWNNNLLLTIIATIYASALLLIWHQAEDLMCFFFVLIIGTFSEIVAVNFGVYTYNNPTFLGIPIWLPLAWGTAALCLRRIVSVLRRVKAGCSE
;
A
#
# COMPACT_ATOMS: atom_id res chain seq x y z
N MET A 1 -24.28 -2.34 12.72
CA MET A 1 -23.01 -1.68 13.06
C MET A 1 -21.81 -2.36 12.45
N MET A 2 -21.65 -3.67 12.66
CA MET A 2 -20.56 -4.40 12.01
C MET A 2 -20.61 -4.32 10.49
N LYS A 3 -21.79 -4.43 9.91
CA LYS A 3 -21.97 -4.36 8.46
C LYS A 3 -21.53 -2.99 7.89
N ALA A 4 -21.87 -1.91 8.58
CA ALA A 4 -21.45 -0.57 8.15
C ALA A 4 -19.95 -0.40 8.21
N LYS A 5 -19.31 -0.92 9.25
CA LYS A 5 -17.86 -0.88 9.38
C LYS A 5 -17.16 -1.71 8.30
N ILE A 6 -17.71 -2.88 7.98
CA ILE A 6 -17.20 -3.74 6.91
C ILE A 6 -17.25 -3.01 5.57
N VAL A 7 -18.37 -2.40 5.23
CA VAL A 7 -18.52 -1.65 3.99
C VAL A 7 -17.54 -0.49 3.95
N LYS A 8 -17.41 0.23 5.06
CA LYS A 8 -16.47 1.36 5.16
C LYS A 8 -15.02 0.91 4.91
N ASP A 9 -14.58 -0.14 5.60
CA ASP A 9 -13.21 -0.62 5.48
C ASP A 9 -12.90 -1.13 4.07
N MET A 10 -13.83 -1.90 3.48
CA MET A 10 -13.65 -2.40 2.12
C MET A 10 -13.62 -1.27 1.10
N THR A 11 -14.48 -0.28 1.27
CA THR A 11 -14.53 0.88 0.38
C THR A 11 -13.22 1.67 0.45
N ILE A 12 -12.75 1.95 1.66
CA ILE A 12 -11.49 2.69 1.84
C ILE A 12 -10.33 1.91 1.22
N ALA A 13 -10.23 0.61 1.48
CA ALA A 13 -9.13 -0.20 0.96
C ALA A 13 -9.17 -0.29 -0.57
N GLY A 14 -10.33 -0.54 -1.14
CA GLY A 14 -10.48 -0.66 -2.60
C GLY A 14 -10.19 0.66 -3.32
N ILE A 15 -10.76 1.75 -2.82
CA ILE A 15 -10.51 3.08 -3.38
C ILE A 15 -9.04 3.46 -3.25
N SER A 16 -8.40 3.12 -2.13
CA SER A 16 -6.99 3.43 -1.91
C SER A 16 -6.09 2.74 -2.92
N ILE A 17 -6.35 1.49 -3.24
CA ILE A 17 -5.59 0.76 -4.25
C ILE A 17 -5.72 1.44 -5.60
N VAL A 18 -6.95 1.78 -6.00
CA VAL A 18 -7.21 2.44 -7.27
C VAL A 18 -6.55 3.81 -7.33
N VAL A 19 -6.66 4.60 -6.27
CA VAL A 19 -6.06 5.93 -6.19
C VAL A 19 -4.53 5.84 -6.31
N MET A 20 -3.90 4.89 -5.63
CA MET A 20 -2.45 4.73 -5.72
C MET A 20 -2.01 4.38 -7.14
N VAL A 21 -2.74 3.50 -7.82
CA VAL A 21 -2.42 3.17 -9.20
C VAL A 21 -2.55 4.40 -10.11
N ILE A 22 -3.62 5.16 -9.95
CA ILE A 22 -3.84 6.39 -10.73
C ILE A 22 -2.71 7.39 -10.47
N LEU A 23 -2.32 7.59 -9.20
CA LEU A 23 -1.23 8.50 -8.85
C LEU A 23 0.09 8.06 -9.48
N MET A 24 0.37 6.76 -9.48
CA MET A 24 1.58 6.25 -10.10
C MET A 24 1.60 6.51 -11.60
N VAL A 25 0.46 6.31 -12.27
CA VAL A 25 0.35 6.54 -13.72
C VAL A 25 0.52 8.01 -14.08
N LEU A 26 -0.06 8.90 -13.27
CA LEU A 26 -0.05 10.34 -13.57
C LEU A 26 1.24 11.04 -13.12
N LEU A 27 1.87 10.58 -12.06
CA LEU A 27 2.98 11.29 -11.42
C LEU A 27 4.30 10.53 -11.44
N TRP A 28 4.42 9.46 -12.22
CA TRP A 28 5.64 8.65 -12.24
C TRP A 28 6.89 9.43 -12.61
N ASN A 29 6.76 10.51 -13.38
CA ASN A 29 7.89 11.34 -13.80
C ASN A 29 8.24 12.44 -12.82
N ASN A 30 7.50 12.56 -11.71
CA ASN A 30 7.79 13.51 -10.65
C ASN A 30 7.89 12.77 -9.31
N ASN A 31 9.05 12.17 -9.06
CA ASN A 31 9.26 11.33 -7.87
C ASN A 31 9.00 12.08 -6.58
N LEU A 32 9.41 13.36 -6.50
CA LEU A 32 9.23 14.13 -5.27
C LEU A 32 7.75 14.34 -4.95
N LEU A 33 6.97 14.77 -5.93
CA LEU A 33 5.54 15.01 -5.73
C LEU A 33 4.81 13.72 -5.38
N LEU A 34 5.08 12.65 -6.12
CA LEU A 34 4.45 11.37 -5.86
C LEU A 34 4.81 10.84 -4.47
N THR A 35 6.07 11.00 -4.05
CA THR A 35 6.52 10.59 -2.72
C THR A 35 5.79 11.36 -1.63
N ILE A 36 5.65 12.67 -1.78
CA ILE A 36 4.95 13.51 -0.81
C ILE A 36 3.50 13.08 -0.68
N ILE A 37 2.81 12.90 -1.79
CA ILE A 37 1.40 12.50 -1.80
C ILE A 37 1.25 11.09 -1.21
N ALA A 38 2.12 10.16 -1.59
CA ALA A 38 2.07 8.80 -1.07
C ALA A 38 2.31 8.76 0.44
N THR A 39 3.23 9.59 0.95
CA THR A 39 3.51 9.68 2.38
C THR A 39 2.28 10.19 3.14
N ILE A 40 1.65 11.24 2.63
CA ILE A 40 0.44 11.78 3.25
C ILE A 40 -0.68 10.74 3.26
N TYR A 41 -0.86 10.05 2.14
CA TYR A 41 -1.91 9.04 2.00
C TYR A 41 -1.69 7.86 2.95
N ALA A 42 -0.47 7.33 2.98
CA ALA A 42 -0.13 6.21 3.87
C ALA A 42 -0.31 6.60 5.34
N SER A 43 0.12 7.81 5.71
CA SER A 43 -0.06 8.32 7.08
C SER A 43 -1.53 8.42 7.44
N ALA A 44 -2.37 8.90 6.53
CA ALA A 44 -3.80 9.00 6.75
C ALA A 44 -4.43 7.62 6.98
N LEU A 45 -4.06 6.62 6.18
CA LEU A 45 -4.58 5.26 6.35
C LEU A 45 -4.16 4.66 7.69
N LEU A 46 -2.91 4.87 8.10
CA LEU A 46 -2.43 4.37 9.39
C LEU A 46 -3.19 5.00 10.55
N LEU A 47 -3.53 6.28 10.44
CA LEU A 47 -4.33 6.97 11.44
C LEU A 47 -5.78 6.51 11.45
N ILE A 48 -6.36 6.24 10.29
CA ILE A 48 -7.74 5.78 10.18
C ILE A 48 -7.90 4.40 10.80
N TRP A 49 -7.02 3.47 10.48
CA TRP A 49 -7.12 2.09 10.95
C TRP A 49 -6.46 1.85 12.30
N HIS A 50 -5.44 2.59 12.63
CA HIS A 50 -4.96 2.78 14.01
C HIS A 50 -4.66 1.50 14.79
N GLN A 51 -4.15 0.46 14.13
CA GLN A 51 -3.81 -0.80 14.78
C GLN A 51 -2.31 -1.06 14.66
N ALA A 52 -1.71 -1.58 15.76
CA ALA A 52 -0.28 -1.90 15.77
C ALA A 52 0.08 -2.92 14.68
N GLU A 53 -0.81 -3.87 14.43
CA GLU A 53 -0.58 -4.89 13.40
C GLU A 53 -0.52 -4.28 12.00
N ASP A 54 -1.30 -3.24 11.74
CA ASP A 54 -1.24 -2.51 10.46
C ASP A 54 0.12 -1.86 10.28
N LEU A 55 0.62 -1.22 11.33
CA LEU A 55 1.92 -0.56 11.31
C LEU A 55 3.05 -1.57 11.08
N MET A 56 3.02 -2.69 11.76
CA MET A 56 4.01 -3.76 11.61
C MET A 56 3.99 -4.32 10.18
N CYS A 57 2.81 -4.58 9.65
CA CYS A 57 2.65 -5.11 8.30
C CYS A 57 3.14 -4.09 7.26
N PHE A 58 2.82 -2.82 7.45
CA PHE A 58 3.26 -1.74 6.58
C PHE A 58 4.78 -1.72 6.45
N PHE A 59 5.49 -1.66 7.57
CA PHE A 59 6.96 -1.58 7.54
C PHE A 59 7.60 -2.89 7.07
N PHE A 60 7.05 -4.03 7.45
CA PHE A 60 7.60 -5.31 7.02
C PHE A 60 7.55 -5.45 5.49
N VAL A 61 6.40 -5.20 4.90
CA VAL A 61 6.22 -5.33 3.45
C VAL A 61 6.97 -4.22 2.71
N LEU A 62 7.02 -3.02 3.28
CA LEU A 62 7.81 -1.92 2.73
C LEU A 62 9.27 -2.35 2.56
N ILE A 63 9.86 -2.94 3.58
CA ILE A 63 11.25 -3.37 3.55
C ILE A 63 11.44 -4.56 2.60
N ILE A 64 10.63 -5.59 2.73
CA ILE A 64 10.77 -6.81 1.93
C ILE A 64 10.47 -6.53 0.45
N GLY A 65 9.39 -5.79 0.18
CA GLY A 65 9.03 -5.44 -1.19
C GLY A 65 10.09 -4.58 -1.86
N THR A 66 10.61 -3.60 -1.15
CA THR A 66 11.68 -2.73 -1.67
C THR A 66 12.94 -3.53 -1.96
N PHE A 67 13.32 -4.41 -1.04
CA PHE A 67 14.50 -5.24 -1.24
C PHE A 67 14.33 -6.15 -2.47
N SER A 68 13.15 -6.75 -2.63
CA SER A 68 12.84 -7.59 -3.79
C SER A 68 12.95 -6.82 -5.11
N GLU A 69 12.46 -5.58 -5.13
CA GLU A 69 12.54 -4.72 -6.30
C GLU A 69 14.00 -4.37 -6.65
N ILE A 70 14.80 -4.03 -5.65
CA ILE A 70 16.20 -3.71 -5.85
C ILE A 70 16.92 -4.91 -6.45
N VAL A 71 16.69 -6.10 -5.91
CA VAL A 71 17.30 -7.33 -6.43
C VAL A 71 16.88 -7.57 -7.88
N ALA A 72 15.59 -7.46 -8.18
CA ALA A 72 15.06 -7.70 -9.52
C ALA A 72 15.65 -6.74 -10.55
N VAL A 73 15.72 -5.45 -10.20
CA VAL A 73 16.29 -4.43 -11.10
C VAL A 73 17.76 -4.69 -11.34
N ASN A 74 18.52 -5.01 -10.30
CA ASN A 74 19.96 -5.24 -10.41
C ASN A 74 20.30 -6.52 -11.19
N PHE A 75 19.39 -7.50 -11.21
CA PHE A 75 19.56 -8.70 -12.03
C PHE A 75 18.98 -8.56 -13.44
N GLY A 76 18.49 -7.37 -13.79
CA GLY A 76 18.06 -7.09 -15.15
C GLY A 76 16.68 -7.62 -15.52
N VAL A 77 15.85 -7.98 -14.51
CA VAL A 77 14.50 -8.46 -14.76
C VAL A 77 13.65 -7.37 -15.41
N TYR A 78 13.78 -6.14 -14.91
CA TYR A 78 13.12 -4.96 -15.46
C TYR A 78 13.84 -3.70 -14.97
N THR A 79 13.43 -2.55 -15.50
CA THR A 79 13.98 -1.25 -15.11
C THR A 79 12.85 -0.25 -14.92
N TYR A 80 13.10 0.76 -14.09
CA TYR A 80 12.19 1.88 -13.90
C TYR A 80 12.66 3.07 -14.73
N ASN A 81 11.72 3.82 -15.28
CA ASN A 81 12.03 4.95 -16.14
C ASN A 81 12.62 6.13 -15.37
N ASN A 82 12.34 6.25 -14.09
CA ASN A 82 12.73 7.40 -13.29
C ASN A 82 13.25 6.98 -11.91
N PRO A 83 14.36 6.21 -11.87
CA PRO A 83 14.87 5.72 -10.59
C PRO A 83 15.51 6.85 -9.78
N THR A 84 15.37 6.80 -8.46
CA THR A 84 15.95 7.76 -7.53
C THR A 84 17.18 7.18 -6.82
N PHE A 85 17.11 5.90 -6.42
CA PHE A 85 18.22 5.23 -5.73
C PHE A 85 18.19 3.74 -6.01
N LEU A 86 19.36 3.13 -6.11
CA LEU A 86 19.53 1.67 -6.30
C LEU A 86 18.67 1.11 -7.43
N GLY A 87 18.37 1.93 -8.42
CA GLY A 87 17.58 1.53 -9.58
C GLY A 87 16.07 1.60 -9.41
N ILE A 88 15.57 2.06 -8.25
CA ILE A 88 14.13 2.17 -7.98
C ILE A 88 13.77 3.62 -7.61
N PRO A 89 12.51 4.02 -7.86
CA PRO A 89 12.05 5.34 -7.43
C PRO A 89 11.80 5.37 -5.92
N ILE A 90 11.95 6.55 -5.32
CA ILE A 90 11.83 6.72 -3.87
C ILE A 90 10.41 6.47 -3.34
N TRP A 91 9.39 6.65 -4.17
CA TRP A 91 8.00 6.41 -3.77
C TRP A 91 7.63 4.92 -3.70
N LEU A 92 8.46 4.06 -4.28
CA LEU A 92 8.14 2.63 -4.39
C LEU A 92 7.98 1.94 -3.03
N PRO A 93 8.84 2.18 -2.03
CA PRO A 93 8.62 1.60 -0.69
C PRO A 93 7.26 1.97 -0.10
N LEU A 94 6.84 3.22 -0.27
CA LEU A 94 5.53 3.67 0.22
C LEU A 94 4.39 2.96 -0.50
N ALA A 95 4.53 2.70 -1.80
CA ALA A 95 3.54 1.95 -2.55
C ALA A 95 3.40 0.52 -2.02
N TRP A 96 4.51 -0.15 -1.72
CA TRP A 96 4.49 -1.48 -1.13
C TRP A 96 3.81 -1.48 0.23
N GLY A 97 4.16 -0.53 1.09
CA GLY A 97 3.54 -0.41 2.41
C GLY A 97 2.04 -0.13 2.35
N THR A 98 1.64 0.78 1.48
CA THR A 98 0.22 1.12 1.31
C THR A 98 -0.57 -0.07 0.77
N ALA A 99 -0.02 -0.80 -0.20
CA ALA A 99 -0.66 -2.02 -0.71
C ALA A 99 -0.84 -3.05 0.40
N ALA A 100 0.16 -3.21 1.27
CA ALA A 100 0.07 -4.13 2.41
C ALA A 100 -1.03 -3.74 3.37
N LEU A 101 -1.17 -2.44 3.68
CA LEU A 101 -2.25 -1.95 4.54
C LEU A 101 -3.62 -2.31 3.97
N CYS A 102 -3.82 -2.02 2.68
CA CYS A 102 -5.10 -2.27 2.02
C CYS A 102 -5.42 -3.76 1.97
N LEU A 103 -4.45 -4.59 1.58
CA LEU A 103 -4.64 -6.04 1.50
C LEU A 103 -4.93 -6.65 2.87
N ARG A 104 -4.19 -6.21 3.90
CA ARG A 104 -4.43 -6.69 5.25
C ARG A 104 -5.84 -6.35 5.72
N ARG A 105 -6.30 -5.14 5.41
CA ARG A 105 -7.65 -4.72 5.78
C ARG A 105 -8.70 -5.53 5.05
N ILE A 106 -8.51 -5.79 3.77
CA ILE A 106 -9.43 -6.62 3.00
C ILE A 106 -9.50 -8.03 3.58
N VAL A 107 -8.38 -8.64 3.90
CA VAL A 107 -8.34 -9.97 4.51
C VAL A 107 -9.04 -9.97 5.86
N SER A 108 -8.80 -8.95 6.69
CA SER A 108 -9.46 -8.81 7.98
C SER A 108 -10.97 -8.73 7.84
N VAL A 109 -11.45 -7.97 6.86
CA VAL A 109 -12.89 -7.83 6.60
C VAL A 109 -13.48 -9.17 6.14
N LEU A 110 -12.79 -9.87 5.25
CA LEU A 110 -13.26 -11.16 4.75
C LEU A 110 -13.38 -12.18 5.88
N ARG A 111 -12.44 -12.17 6.84
CA ARG A 111 -12.52 -13.03 8.01
C ARG A 111 -13.73 -12.71 8.87
N ARG A 112 -14.02 -11.43 9.06
CA ARG A 112 -15.20 -10.99 9.83
C ARG A 112 -16.49 -11.39 9.14
N VAL A 113 -16.56 -11.27 7.82
CA VAL A 113 -17.72 -11.67 7.04
C VAL A 113 -17.94 -13.17 7.16
N LYS A 114 -16.89 -13.96 7.05
CA LYS A 114 -16.96 -15.42 7.19
C LYS A 114 -17.44 -15.82 8.58
N ALA A 115 -16.92 -15.17 9.62
CA ALA A 115 -17.35 -15.44 11.00
C ALA A 115 -18.81 -15.06 11.21
N GLY A 116 -19.25 -13.94 10.66
CA GLY A 116 -20.64 -13.50 10.73
C GLY A 116 -21.59 -14.45 10.03
N CYS A 117 -21.17 -15.04 8.91
CA CYS A 117 -21.98 -16.01 8.19
C CYS A 117 -22.16 -17.32 8.97
N SER A 118 -21.22 -17.64 9.85
CA SER A 118 -21.29 -18.87 10.66
C SER A 118 -22.14 -18.70 11.92
N GLU A 119 -22.49 -17.50 12.26
CA GLU A 119 -23.36 -17.20 13.39
C GLU A 119 -24.81 -17.17 12.97
#